data_1d2f21e2a4a00870a799b9b352129d08
#
_entry.id   1d2f21e2a4a00870a799b9b352129d08
#
_cell.length_a   1.000
_cell.length_b   1.000
_cell.length_c   1.000
_cell.angle_alpha   90.00
_cell.angle_beta   90.00
_cell.angle_gamma   90.00
#
_symmetry.space_group_name_H-M   'P 1'
#
loop_
_entity.id
_entity.type
_entity.pdbx_description
1 polymer ?
#
loop_
_entity_poly.entity_id
_entity_poly.type
_entity_poly.pdbx_seq_one_letter_code
_entity_poly.pdbx_strand_id
1 'polypeptide(L)'
;MNNSSLVLIFSSVGHAFMHMFAAFYFVIILSIEIEWNLSYDELIKLWSLGALLVGLGAIPFGWLSDRWSRSSMMVIMFLGMGISSVLCGLSSSVEGLFFGLSILGLACSIYHPVGIAWVVNSSKKKGKALGINGIFGGIGIGSGAFIAGFLLKFFTWNMTFIIPGLISIVIGFILSLLIFFNKISFANIKNEFTVEKSSTNNLIIISLIMLCAMFGLGLTFQIMQTSLPKVFDIRLDEYSTFKIGSAIGIIYFLSGLMTFIGGILADKFSLKKIYIIGLAGQVPCYLAIAYFSGFPLIFACLAAAIFNSSILPAENILLSKFTPEKHHGLIYGCKFIIVFCSGPLAVFAVAQIYQMTLEFTNLFLISSLIMFLIFFLAIFLPYKDNNLKISN
;
A
#
# COMPACT_ATOMS: atom_id res chain seq x y z
N MET A 1 23.23 -12.42 -14.84
CA MET A 1 22.18 -11.39 -14.92
C MET A 1 22.83 -10.04 -15.01
N ASN A 2 22.27 -9.09 -15.79
CA ASN A 2 22.79 -7.73 -15.85
C ASN A 2 22.29 -6.90 -14.64
N ASN A 3 22.95 -5.76 -14.39
CA ASN A 3 22.62 -4.87 -13.26
C ASN A 3 21.13 -4.46 -13.23
N SER A 4 20.55 -4.07 -14.37
CA SER A 4 19.12 -3.65 -14.43
C SER A 4 18.15 -4.77 -14.05
N SER A 5 18.45 -6.02 -14.38
CA SER A 5 17.63 -7.17 -14.01
C SER A 5 17.69 -7.45 -12.51
N LEU A 6 18.89 -7.38 -11.91
CA LEU A 6 19.05 -7.55 -10.46
C LEU A 6 18.32 -6.44 -9.68
N VAL A 7 18.47 -5.18 -10.13
CA VAL A 7 17.74 -4.05 -9.54
C VAL A 7 16.23 -4.26 -9.58
N LEU A 8 15.70 -4.67 -10.74
CA LEU A 8 14.27 -4.91 -10.89
C LEU A 8 13.78 -6.04 -9.96
N ILE A 9 14.54 -7.14 -9.84
CA ILE A 9 14.19 -8.26 -8.97
C ILE A 9 14.17 -7.82 -7.50
N PHE A 10 15.29 -7.26 -7.00
CA PHE A 10 15.37 -6.88 -5.59
C PHE A 10 14.38 -5.76 -5.23
N SER A 11 14.15 -4.81 -6.14
CA SER A 11 13.13 -3.79 -5.91
C SER A 11 11.72 -4.39 -5.91
N SER A 12 11.40 -5.31 -6.83
CA SER A 12 10.08 -5.96 -6.86
C SER A 12 9.84 -6.85 -5.63
N VAL A 13 10.83 -7.62 -5.21
CA VAL A 13 10.78 -8.39 -3.96
C VAL A 13 10.63 -7.44 -2.76
N GLY A 14 11.38 -6.33 -2.74
CA GLY A 14 11.25 -5.31 -1.70
C GLY A 14 9.84 -4.71 -1.63
N HIS A 15 9.20 -4.46 -2.80
CA HIS A 15 7.82 -3.99 -2.87
C HIS A 15 6.84 -4.98 -2.25
N ALA A 16 7.00 -6.26 -2.59
CA ALA A 16 6.17 -7.31 -2.01
C ALA A 16 6.37 -7.42 -0.49
N PHE A 17 7.62 -7.44 -0.03
CA PHE A 17 7.92 -7.56 1.41
C PHE A 17 7.42 -6.36 2.22
N MET A 18 7.58 -5.14 1.71
CA MET A 18 7.09 -3.95 2.39
C MET A 18 5.58 -4.01 2.59
N HIS A 19 4.82 -4.31 1.55
CA HIS A 19 3.37 -4.43 1.66
C HIS A 19 2.93 -5.66 2.46
N MET A 20 3.65 -6.77 2.37
CA MET A 20 3.43 -7.96 3.20
C MET A 20 3.55 -7.62 4.68
N PHE A 21 4.66 -7.00 5.10
CA PHE A 21 4.88 -6.61 6.50
C PHE A 21 3.92 -5.54 7.00
N ALA A 22 3.47 -4.62 6.13
CA ALA A 22 2.45 -3.63 6.49
C ALA A 22 1.04 -4.22 6.65
N ALA A 23 0.78 -5.42 6.11
CA ALA A 23 -0.54 -6.03 6.10
C ALA A 23 -0.70 -7.24 7.03
N PHE A 24 0.38 -8.00 7.30
CA PHE A 24 0.27 -9.30 7.97
C PHE A 24 -0.13 -9.22 9.45
N TYR A 25 0.23 -8.12 10.14
CA TYR A 25 -0.12 -7.90 11.54
C TYR A 25 -1.64 -7.95 11.77
N PHE A 26 -2.43 -7.47 10.83
CA PHE A 26 -3.89 -7.43 10.96
C PHE A 26 -4.54 -8.82 11.00
N VAL A 27 -3.87 -9.86 10.52
CA VAL A 27 -4.30 -11.26 10.68
C VAL A 27 -3.69 -11.87 11.96
N ILE A 28 -2.44 -11.54 12.27
CA ILE A 28 -1.74 -12.06 13.47
C ILE A 28 -2.45 -11.62 14.74
N ILE A 29 -2.99 -10.41 14.77
CA ILE A 29 -3.70 -9.83 15.92
C ILE A 29 -4.86 -10.71 16.41
N LEU A 30 -5.54 -11.46 15.52
CA LEU A 30 -6.61 -12.39 15.90
C LEU A 30 -6.12 -13.52 16.82
N SER A 31 -4.86 -13.92 16.69
CA SER A 31 -4.24 -14.92 17.57
C SER A 31 -3.74 -14.30 18.87
N ILE A 32 -3.15 -13.10 18.80
CA ILE A 32 -2.66 -12.39 19.98
C ILE A 32 -3.83 -12.00 20.92
N GLU A 33 -4.97 -11.59 20.36
CA GLU A 33 -6.21 -11.26 21.09
C GLU A 33 -6.61 -12.41 22.03
N ILE A 34 -6.56 -13.64 21.53
CA ILE A 34 -6.90 -14.83 22.31
C ILE A 34 -5.82 -15.15 23.34
N GLU A 35 -4.54 -15.13 22.95
CA GLU A 35 -3.43 -15.56 23.80
C GLU A 35 -3.15 -14.56 24.93
N TRP A 36 -3.20 -13.26 24.64
CA TRP A 36 -2.93 -12.21 25.64
C TRP A 36 -4.19 -11.73 26.38
N ASN A 37 -5.37 -12.20 25.97
CA ASN A 37 -6.66 -11.79 26.54
C ASN A 37 -6.82 -10.25 26.55
N LEU A 38 -6.41 -9.63 25.45
CA LEU A 38 -6.55 -8.18 25.20
C LEU A 38 -7.63 -7.93 24.14
N SER A 39 -8.28 -6.77 24.19
CA SER A 39 -9.28 -6.43 23.19
C SER A 39 -8.64 -6.09 21.83
N TYR A 40 -9.40 -6.34 20.76
CA TYR A 40 -8.94 -6.04 19.40
C TYR A 40 -8.57 -4.56 19.23
N ASP A 41 -9.33 -3.64 19.82
CA ASP A 41 -9.08 -2.20 19.73
C ASP A 41 -7.80 -1.76 20.46
N GLU A 42 -7.43 -2.44 21.54
CA GLU A 42 -6.13 -2.22 22.22
C GLU A 42 -4.97 -2.66 21.32
N LEU A 43 -5.07 -3.85 20.77
CA LEU A 43 -4.02 -4.45 19.96
C LEU A 43 -3.84 -3.72 18.62
N ILE A 44 -4.92 -3.35 17.92
CA ILE A 44 -4.81 -2.66 16.64
C ILE A 44 -4.13 -1.30 16.75
N LYS A 45 -4.31 -0.60 17.89
CA LYS A 45 -3.65 0.68 18.18
C LYS A 45 -2.12 0.58 18.22
N LEU A 46 -1.56 -0.62 18.47
CA LEU A 46 -0.11 -0.82 18.49
C LEU A 46 0.55 -0.55 17.12
N TRP A 47 -0.21 -0.69 16.03
CA TRP A 47 0.28 -0.33 14.69
C TRP A 47 0.26 1.18 14.39
N SER A 48 -0.37 2.01 15.23
CA SER A 48 -0.60 3.45 14.94
C SER A 48 0.68 4.22 14.63
N LEU A 49 1.72 4.06 15.46
CA LEU A 49 3.01 4.71 15.24
C LEU A 49 3.74 4.11 14.02
N GLY A 50 3.68 2.80 13.83
CA GLY A 50 4.22 2.14 12.65
C GLY A 50 3.59 2.69 11.36
N ALA A 51 2.26 2.78 11.32
CA ALA A 51 1.52 3.36 10.20
C ALA A 51 1.91 4.82 9.92
N LEU A 52 2.08 5.64 10.97
CA LEU A 52 2.55 7.02 10.84
C LEU A 52 3.96 7.09 10.26
N LEU A 53 4.86 6.25 10.75
CA LEU A 53 6.25 6.21 10.33
C LEU A 53 6.42 5.72 8.89
N VAL A 54 5.52 4.86 8.37
CA VAL A 54 5.50 4.49 6.94
C VAL A 54 5.35 5.73 6.06
N GLY A 55 4.52 6.69 6.43
CA GLY A 55 4.33 7.93 5.69
C GLY A 55 5.45 8.94 5.92
N LEU A 56 5.69 9.32 7.18
CA LEU A 56 6.64 10.38 7.53
C LEU A 56 8.09 10.01 7.23
N GLY A 57 8.47 8.75 7.41
CA GLY A 57 9.82 8.27 7.14
C GLY A 57 10.21 8.33 5.65
N ALA A 58 9.24 8.36 4.75
CA ALA A 58 9.51 8.44 3.33
C ALA A 58 10.29 9.72 2.93
N ILE A 59 10.07 10.83 3.63
CA ILE A 59 10.76 12.12 3.36
C ILE A 59 12.26 12.02 3.65
N PRO A 60 12.70 11.72 4.89
CA PRO A 60 14.14 11.67 5.21
C PRO A 60 14.85 10.55 4.46
N PHE A 61 14.22 9.40 4.23
CA PHE A 61 14.88 8.32 3.51
C PHE A 61 14.96 8.57 2.00
N GLY A 62 13.99 9.25 1.40
CA GLY A 62 14.10 9.74 0.02
C GLY A 62 15.29 10.71 -0.12
N TRP A 63 15.37 11.70 0.77
CA TRP A 63 16.45 12.66 0.81
C TRP A 63 17.82 12.00 1.03
N LEU A 64 17.92 11.02 1.93
CA LEU A 64 19.15 10.29 2.21
C LEU A 64 19.57 9.42 1.01
N SER A 65 18.63 8.77 0.34
CA SER A 65 18.91 7.91 -0.80
C SER A 65 19.51 8.66 -1.99
N ASP A 66 19.11 9.91 -2.17
CA ASP A 66 19.63 10.77 -3.25
C ASP A 66 21.07 11.27 -2.96
N ARG A 67 21.49 11.27 -1.70
CA ARG A 67 22.82 11.73 -1.26
C ARG A 67 23.80 10.60 -0.99
N TRP A 68 23.30 9.42 -0.69
CA TRP A 68 24.15 8.29 -0.32
C TRP A 68 24.08 7.19 -1.40
N SER A 69 23.16 6.23 -1.25
CA SER A 69 23.06 5.08 -2.16
C SER A 69 21.70 4.42 -2.08
N ARG A 70 21.01 4.30 -3.21
CA ARG A 70 19.72 3.59 -3.27
C ARG A 70 19.86 2.10 -2.98
N SER A 71 20.90 1.46 -3.49
CA SER A 71 21.12 0.04 -3.23
C SER A 71 21.42 -0.25 -1.75
N SER A 72 22.22 0.61 -1.09
CA SER A 72 22.50 0.47 0.34
C SER A 72 21.25 0.75 1.19
N MET A 73 20.43 1.72 0.82
CA MET A 73 19.15 1.97 1.47
C MET A 73 18.19 0.77 1.35
N MET A 74 18.19 0.06 0.22
CA MET A 74 17.41 -1.18 0.07
C MET A 74 17.94 -2.31 0.96
N VAL A 75 19.25 -2.40 1.20
CA VAL A 75 19.81 -3.34 2.21
C VAL A 75 19.30 -2.98 3.60
N ILE A 76 19.38 -1.69 3.99
CA ILE A 76 18.86 -1.23 5.29
C ILE A 76 17.38 -1.55 5.44
N MET A 77 16.59 -1.38 4.39
CA MET A 77 15.17 -1.72 4.38
C MET A 77 14.94 -3.21 4.69
N PHE A 78 15.59 -4.11 3.94
CA PHE A 78 15.40 -5.56 4.16
C PHE A 78 15.87 -6.00 5.55
N LEU A 79 17.03 -5.54 5.98
CA LEU A 79 17.56 -5.85 7.32
C LEU A 79 16.68 -5.23 8.41
N GLY A 80 16.27 -3.97 8.23
CA GLY A 80 15.40 -3.27 9.18
C GLY A 80 14.04 -3.94 9.33
N MET A 81 13.36 -4.27 8.23
CA MET A 81 12.09 -5.00 8.26
C MET A 81 12.27 -6.38 8.91
N GLY A 82 13.33 -7.09 8.54
CA GLY A 82 13.59 -8.42 9.07
C GLY A 82 13.90 -8.43 10.57
N ILE A 83 14.81 -7.56 11.02
CA ILE A 83 15.18 -7.44 12.43
C ILE A 83 13.98 -6.99 13.27
N SER A 84 13.24 -5.97 12.84
CA SER A 84 12.07 -5.50 13.59
C SER A 84 10.95 -6.54 13.64
N SER A 85 10.75 -7.32 12.57
CA SER A 85 9.81 -8.44 12.59
C SER A 85 10.24 -9.52 13.58
N VAL A 86 11.51 -9.89 13.61
CA VAL A 86 12.03 -10.84 14.61
C VAL A 86 11.85 -10.29 16.03
N LEU A 87 12.10 -9.00 16.25
CA LEU A 87 11.88 -8.37 17.56
C LEU A 87 10.40 -8.42 17.97
N CYS A 88 9.46 -8.20 17.03
CA CYS A 88 8.03 -8.39 17.30
C CYS A 88 7.74 -9.83 17.75
N GLY A 89 8.29 -10.83 17.05
CA GLY A 89 8.09 -12.23 17.40
C GLY A 89 8.77 -12.68 18.71
N LEU A 90 9.80 -11.99 19.14
CA LEU A 90 10.46 -12.24 20.43
C LEU A 90 9.85 -11.46 21.59
N SER A 91 8.88 -10.57 21.30
CA SER A 91 8.25 -9.75 22.33
C SER A 91 7.35 -10.59 23.23
N SER A 92 7.44 -10.31 24.53
CA SER A 92 6.57 -10.87 25.57
C SER A 92 5.70 -9.81 26.26
N SER A 93 5.71 -8.58 25.74
CA SER A 93 4.93 -7.47 26.29
C SER A 93 4.31 -6.59 25.20
N VAL A 94 3.26 -5.87 25.56
CA VAL A 94 2.55 -4.92 24.70
C VAL A 94 3.50 -3.81 24.22
N GLU A 95 4.33 -3.28 25.12
CA GLU A 95 5.32 -2.24 24.82
C GLU A 95 6.37 -2.75 23.84
N GLY A 96 6.89 -3.98 24.06
CA GLY A 96 7.87 -4.59 23.17
C GLY A 96 7.31 -4.78 21.75
N LEU A 97 6.06 -5.25 21.64
CA LEU A 97 5.37 -5.40 20.36
C LEU A 97 5.13 -4.02 19.70
N PHE A 98 4.72 -3.00 20.47
CA PHE A 98 4.53 -1.63 19.98
C PHE A 98 5.84 -1.06 19.39
N PHE A 99 6.96 -1.19 20.09
CA PHE A 99 8.26 -0.71 19.58
C PHE A 99 8.72 -1.50 18.35
N GLY A 100 8.56 -2.82 18.36
CA GLY A 100 8.89 -3.66 17.20
C GLY A 100 8.09 -3.27 15.96
N LEU A 101 6.78 -3.09 16.09
CA LEU A 101 5.88 -2.64 15.00
C LEU A 101 6.22 -1.21 14.53
N SER A 102 6.61 -0.32 15.44
CA SER A 102 7.03 1.04 15.10
C SER A 102 8.30 1.06 14.25
N ILE A 103 9.31 0.28 14.62
CA ILE A 103 10.55 0.12 13.86
C ILE A 103 10.27 -0.56 12.51
N LEU A 104 9.35 -1.53 12.47
CA LEU A 104 8.92 -2.18 11.24
C LEU A 104 8.30 -1.18 10.27
N GLY A 105 7.40 -0.31 10.75
CA GLY A 105 6.81 0.76 9.93
C GLY A 105 7.86 1.74 9.40
N LEU A 106 8.83 2.12 10.24
CA LEU A 106 9.94 2.97 9.83
C LEU A 106 10.80 2.31 8.74
N ALA A 107 11.11 1.01 8.86
CA ALA A 107 11.84 0.28 7.83
C ALA A 107 11.05 0.16 6.52
N CYS A 108 9.74 -0.07 6.59
CA CYS A 108 8.84 -0.11 5.42
C CYS A 108 8.82 1.21 4.66
N SER A 109 8.97 2.36 5.34
CA SER A 109 8.91 3.69 4.72
C SER A 109 10.02 3.95 3.69
N ILE A 110 11.10 3.18 3.74
CA ILE A 110 12.23 3.30 2.81
C ILE A 110 11.83 2.94 1.38
N TYR A 111 10.91 1.99 1.20
CA TYR A 111 10.67 1.38 -0.11
C TYR A 111 10.20 2.39 -1.17
N HIS A 112 9.13 3.11 -0.93
CA HIS A 112 8.49 3.90 -1.97
C HIS A 112 9.39 5.00 -2.56
N PRO A 113 10.09 5.82 -1.77
CA PRO A 113 10.98 6.82 -2.32
C PRO A 113 12.24 6.23 -2.94
N VAL A 114 12.73 5.11 -2.41
CA VAL A 114 14.03 4.55 -2.80
C VAL A 114 13.89 3.48 -3.89
N GLY A 115 13.05 2.48 -3.66
CA GLY A 115 12.91 1.31 -4.54
C GLY A 115 12.35 1.68 -5.92
N ILE A 116 11.31 2.52 -5.96
CA ILE A 116 10.73 3.02 -7.22
C ILE A 116 11.76 3.83 -8.01
N ALA A 117 12.44 4.77 -7.35
CA ALA A 117 13.48 5.57 -7.98
C ALA A 117 14.65 4.71 -8.47
N TRP A 118 15.01 3.66 -7.73
CA TRP A 118 16.06 2.72 -8.11
C TRP A 118 15.72 1.96 -9.41
N VAL A 119 14.47 1.48 -9.55
CA VAL A 119 13.97 0.84 -10.79
C VAL A 119 13.99 1.81 -11.97
N VAL A 120 13.44 3.02 -11.80
CA VAL A 120 13.35 4.03 -12.87
C VAL A 120 14.72 4.38 -13.41
N ASN A 121 15.71 4.52 -12.53
CA ASN A 121 17.06 4.95 -12.93
C ASN A 121 17.92 3.82 -13.50
N SER A 122 17.58 2.57 -13.19
CA SER A 122 18.33 1.41 -13.67
C SER A 122 17.73 0.78 -14.94
N SER A 123 16.55 1.23 -15.38
CA SER A 123 15.80 0.56 -16.46
C SER A 123 15.70 1.43 -17.72
N LYS A 124 16.06 0.87 -18.88
CA LYS A 124 15.86 1.53 -20.19
C LYS A 124 14.37 1.66 -20.54
N LYS A 125 13.56 0.63 -20.23
CA LYS A 125 12.10 0.60 -20.46
C LYS A 125 11.38 0.86 -19.14
N LYS A 126 11.37 2.12 -18.68
CA LYS A 126 10.88 2.55 -17.37
C LYS A 126 9.44 2.11 -17.08
N GLY A 127 8.52 2.31 -18.04
CA GLY A 127 7.11 1.94 -17.89
C GLY A 127 6.90 0.44 -17.66
N LYS A 128 7.58 -0.41 -18.47
CA LYS A 128 7.52 -1.88 -18.29
C LYS A 128 8.06 -2.30 -16.92
N ALA A 129 9.19 -1.72 -16.49
CA ALA A 129 9.81 -2.06 -15.22
C ALA A 129 8.94 -1.65 -14.03
N LEU A 130 8.33 -0.45 -14.08
CA LEU A 130 7.37 0.01 -13.06
C LEU A 130 6.08 -0.83 -13.05
N GLY A 131 5.60 -1.26 -14.23
CA GLY A 131 4.44 -2.16 -14.31
C GLY A 131 4.71 -3.51 -13.62
N ILE A 132 5.85 -4.13 -13.89
CA ILE A 132 6.27 -5.37 -13.21
C ILE A 132 6.37 -5.13 -11.70
N ASN A 133 7.07 -4.08 -11.31
CA ASN A 133 7.26 -3.73 -9.90
C ASN A 133 5.91 -3.47 -9.19
N GLY A 134 4.95 -2.81 -9.85
CA GLY A 134 3.61 -2.54 -9.31
C GLY A 134 2.80 -3.81 -9.01
N ILE A 135 2.91 -4.85 -9.85
CA ILE A 135 2.26 -6.15 -9.60
C ILE A 135 2.73 -6.74 -8.26
N PHE A 136 4.03 -6.62 -7.95
CA PHE A 136 4.59 -7.13 -6.69
C PHE A 136 4.05 -6.39 -5.46
N GLY A 137 3.66 -5.11 -5.58
CA GLY A 137 2.97 -4.39 -4.51
C GLY A 137 1.63 -5.04 -4.16
N GLY A 138 0.78 -5.32 -5.15
CA GLY A 138 -0.49 -6.02 -4.96
C GLY A 138 -0.32 -7.44 -4.41
N ILE A 139 0.65 -8.20 -4.96
CA ILE A 139 1.03 -9.52 -4.42
C ILE A 139 1.43 -9.40 -2.95
N GLY A 140 2.19 -8.36 -2.57
CA GLY A 140 2.64 -8.14 -1.20
C GLY A 140 1.48 -8.04 -0.21
N ILE A 141 0.47 -7.23 -0.52
CA ILE A 141 -0.71 -7.07 0.35
C ILE A 141 -1.44 -8.41 0.54
N GLY A 142 -1.74 -9.09 -0.57
CA GLY A 142 -2.42 -10.39 -0.53
C GLY A 142 -1.59 -11.47 0.17
N SER A 143 -0.28 -11.51 -0.08
CA SER A 143 0.62 -12.48 0.57
C SER A 143 0.75 -12.23 2.07
N GLY A 144 0.64 -10.99 2.55
CA GLY A 144 0.67 -10.67 3.97
C GLY A 144 -0.42 -11.40 4.74
N ALA A 145 -1.67 -11.28 4.31
CA ALA A 145 -2.80 -11.96 4.93
C ALA A 145 -2.71 -13.49 4.77
N PHE A 146 -2.37 -13.97 3.57
CA PHE A 146 -2.25 -15.41 3.30
C PHE A 146 -1.15 -16.07 4.11
N ILE A 147 0.08 -15.50 4.11
CA ILE A 147 1.24 -16.05 4.83
C ILE A 147 0.98 -16.04 6.34
N ALA A 148 0.41 -14.94 6.88
CA ALA A 148 0.04 -14.89 8.29
C ALA A 148 -0.95 -15.99 8.66
N GLY A 149 -2.05 -16.12 7.92
CA GLY A 149 -3.04 -17.17 8.17
C GLY A 149 -2.48 -18.58 7.99
N PHE A 150 -1.60 -18.79 6.99
CA PHE A 150 -0.94 -20.07 6.75
C PHE A 150 0.02 -20.45 7.90
N LEU A 151 0.85 -19.52 8.33
CA LEU A 151 1.80 -19.78 9.42
C LEU A 151 1.08 -20.00 10.75
N LEU A 152 0.03 -19.25 11.05
CA LEU A 152 -0.81 -19.42 12.25
C LEU A 152 -1.51 -20.79 12.31
N LYS A 153 -1.69 -21.46 11.18
CA LYS A 153 -2.23 -22.83 11.16
C LYS A 153 -1.26 -23.87 11.76
N PHE A 154 0.05 -23.64 11.63
CA PHE A 154 1.08 -24.60 11.99
C PHE A 154 1.99 -24.12 13.13
N PHE A 155 2.04 -22.81 13.38
CA PHE A 155 2.96 -22.18 14.30
C PHE A 155 2.23 -21.16 15.18
N THR A 156 2.90 -20.69 16.22
CA THR A 156 2.45 -19.57 17.08
C THR A 156 2.55 -18.25 16.34
N TRP A 157 1.88 -17.21 16.86
CA TRP A 157 1.97 -15.86 16.34
C TRP A 157 3.41 -15.30 16.35
N ASN A 158 4.23 -15.69 17.32
CA ASN A 158 5.65 -15.37 17.42
C ASN A 158 6.41 -15.81 16.16
N MET A 159 6.25 -17.09 15.77
CA MET A 159 6.89 -17.66 14.58
C MET A 159 6.37 -17.03 13.29
N THR A 160 5.14 -16.53 13.29
CA THR A 160 4.56 -15.83 12.15
C THR A 160 5.26 -14.49 11.89
N PHE A 161 5.86 -13.89 12.90
CA PHE A 161 6.77 -12.74 12.73
C PHE A 161 8.21 -13.18 12.42
N ILE A 162 8.74 -14.19 13.14
CA ILE A 162 10.14 -14.58 13.06
C ILE A 162 10.49 -15.15 11.68
N ILE A 163 9.67 -16.04 11.11
CA ILE A 163 9.99 -16.72 9.85
C ILE A 163 10.12 -15.73 8.68
N PRO A 164 9.14 -14.86 8.39
CA PRO A 164 9.30 -13.85 7.33
C PRO A 164 10.41 -12.85 7.63
N GLY A 165 10.61 -12.53 8.93
CA GLY A 165 11.70 -11.66 9.37
C GLY A 165 13.08 -12.22 9.01
N LEU A 166 13.34 -13.49 9.29
CA LEU A 166 14.60 -14.15 8.93
C LEU A 166 14.79 -14.23 7.42
N ILE A 167 13.72 -14.49 6.65
CA ILE A 167 13.80 -14.49 5.19
C ILE A 167 14.19 -13.09 4.67
N SER A 168 13.61 -12.03 5.23
CA SER A 168 13.98 -10.65 4.87
C SER A 168 15.45 -10.35 5.17
N ILE A 169 15.97 -10.78 6.35
CA ILE A 169 17.38 -10.63 6.71
C ILE A 169 18.28 -11.33 5.68
N VAL A 170 17.95 -12.56 5.31
CA VAL A 170 18.72 -13.33 4.31
C VAL A 170 18.74 -12.61 2.96
N ILE A 171 17.59 -12.07 2.50
CA ILE A 171 17.51 -11.30 1.25
C ILE A 171 18.39 -10.04 1.35
N GLY A 172 18.33 -9.31 2.45
CA GLY A 172 19.16 -8.13 2.71
C GLY A 172 20.65 -8.46 2.69
N PHE A 173 21.03 -9.59 3.30
CA PHE A 173 22.41 -10.07 3.29
C PHE A 173 22.88 -10.46 1.86
N ILE A 174 22.05 -11.19 1.11
CA ILE A 174 22.36 -11.52 -0.29
C ILE A 174 22.54 -10.23 -1.13
N LEU A 175 21.66 -9.25 -0.97
CA LEU A 175 21.78 -7.95 -1.66
C LEU A 175 23.10 -7.24 -1.28
N SER A 176 23.46 -7.24 0.02
CA SER A 176 24.72 -6.67 0.50
C SER A 176 25.95 -7.33 -0.15
N LEU A 177 25.96 -8.67 -0.25
CA LEU A 177 27.04 -9.39 -0.93
C LEU A 177 27.13 -9.05 -2.42
N LEU A 178 25.99 -8.93 -3.11
CA LEU A 178 25.99 -8.55 -4.54
C LEU A 178 26.50 -7.12 -4.77
N ILE A 179 26.26 -6.21 -3.84
CA ILE A 179 26.83 -4.86 -3.86
C ILE A 179 28.34 -4.94 -3.59
N PHE A 180 28.75 -5.67 -2.56
CA PHE A 180 30.17 -5.84 -2.19
C PHE A 180 31.00 -6.41 -3.35
N PHE A 181 30.47 -7.42 -4.07
CA PHE A 181 31.12 -8.00 -5.25
C PHE A 181 30.92 -7.20 -6.55
N ASN A 182 30.45 -5.95 -6.48
CA ASN A 182 30.23 -5.05 -7.62
C ASN A 182 29.30 -5.64 -8.73
N LYS A 183 28.41 -6.57 -8.38
CA LYS A 183 27.37 -7.09 -9.30
C LYS A 183 26.22 -6.11 -9.48
N ILE A 184 26.02 -5.24 -8.50
CA ILE A 184 25.08 -4.11 -8.51
C ILE A 184 25.92 -2.84 -8.34
N SER A 185 25.92 -1.99 -9.37
CA SER A 185 26.68 -0.74 -9.38
C SER A 185 25.89 0.38 -8.67
N PHE A 186 26.66 1.28 -8.03
CA PHE A 186 26.12 2.56 -7.56
C PHE A 186 25.85 3.43 -8.79
N ALA A 187 24.62 3.49 -9.26
CA ALA A 187 24.26 4.40 -10.33
C ALA A 187 24.19 5.83 -9.78
N ASN A 188 25.21 6.62 -10.04
CA ASN A 188 25.15 8.08 -9.84
C ASN A 188 24.25 8.67 -10.92
N ILE A 189 23.19 9.38 -10.49
CA ILE A 189 22.22 9.97 -11.39
C ILE A 189 22.52 11.44 -11.56
N LYS A 190 22.76 11.85 -12.81
CA LYS A 190 22.56 13.23 -13.24
C LYS A 190 21.08 13.38 -13.65
N ASN A 191 20.29 14.07 -12.86
CA ASN A 191 18.95 14.50 -13.27
C ASN A 191 19.09 15.78 -14.09
N GLU A 192 18.93 15.69 -15.39
CA GLU A 192 18.66 16.87 -16.24
C GLU A 192 17.13 17.04 -16.30
N PHE A 193 16.67 18.13 -15.70
CA PHE A 193 15.27 18.54 -15.80
C PHE A 193 15.15 19.66 -16.84
N THR A 194 14.38 19.44 -17.89
CA THR A 194 13.95 20.46 -18.82
C THR A 194 12.64 21.10 -18.33
N VAL A 195 12.57 22.44 -18.43
CA VAL A 195 11.47 23.23 -17.84
C VAL A 195 10.61 23.80 -18.97
N GLU A 196 9.33 23.40 -19.03
CA GLU A 196 8.32 24.11 -19.84
C GLU A 196 7.32 24.87 -18.95
N LYS A 197 6.84 26.04 -19.44
CA LYS A 197 5.91 26.93 -18.74
C LYS A 197 4.46 26.56 -19.01
N SER A 198 3.66 26.38 -17.98
CA SER A 198 2.20 26.23 -18.02
C SER A 198 1.48 27.29 -17.18
N SER A 199 0.27 27.68 -17.58
CA SER A 199 -0.60 28.70 -17.01
C SER A 199 -1.22 28.30 -15.66
N THR A 200 -1.35 29.25 -14.71
CA THR A 200 -1.38 28.96 -13.27
C THR A 200 -2.75 28.99 -12.57
N ASN A 201 -3.81 29.60 -13.12
CA ASN A 201 -4.97 29.99 -12.27
C ASN A 201 -5.99 28.90 -11.93
N ASN A 202 -6.10 27.80 -12.69
CA ASN A 202 -7.02 26.70 -12.38
C ASN A 202 -6.33 25.48 -11.77
N LEU A 203 -4.99 25.45 -11.73
CA LEU A 203 -4.21 24.30 -11.30
C LEU A 203 -4.33 24.03 -9.79
N ILE A 204 -4.49 25.09 -8.98
CA ILE A 204 -4.60 24.96 -7.52
C ILE A 204 -5.88 24.21 -7.13
N ILE A 205 -7.02 24.62 -7.69
CA ILE A 205 -8.33 24.01 -7.40
C ILE A 205 -8.33 22.53 -7.84
N ILE A 206 -7.80 22.26 -9.03
CA ILE A 206 -7.69 20.89 -9.56
C ILE A 206 -6.81 20.03 -8.67
N SER A 207 -5.65 20.57 -8.25
CA SER A 207 -4.74 19.87 -7.34
C SER A 207 -5.38 19.57 -5.99
N LEU A 208 -6.15 20.52 -5.44
CA LEU A 208 -6.89 20.33 -4.18
C LEU A 208 -7.95 19.22 -4.33
N ILE A 209 -8.75 19.23 -5.41
CA ILE A 209 -9.75 18.18 -5.68
C ILE A 209 -9.05 16.80 -5.77
N MET A 210 -7.94 16.71 -6.51
CA MET A 210 -7.19 15.47 -6.64
C MET A 210 -6.61 15.00 -5.31
N LEU A 211 -6.03 15.89 -4.50
CA LEU A 211 -5.46 15.54 -3.20
C LEU A 211 -6.55 15.09 -2.21
N CYS A 212 -7.72 15.76 -2.19
CA CYS A 212 -8.87 15.33 -1.39
C CYS A 212 -9.37 13.94 -1.82
N ALA A 213 -9.48 13.70 -3.13
CA ALA A 213 -9.92 12.41 -3.64
C ALA A 213 -8.90 11.29 -3.31
N MET A 214 -7.61 11.56 -3.46
CA MET A 214 -6.53 10.63 -3.10
C MET A 214 -6.50 10.33 -1.59
N PHE A 215 -6.74 11.33 -0.75
CA PHE A 215 -6.85 11.15 0.69
C PHE A 215 -8.02 10.25 1.05
N GLY A 216 -9.22 10.53 0.54
CA GLY A 216 -10.41 9.72 0.81
C GLY A 216 -10.28 8.29 0.29
N LEU A 217 -9.72 8.11 -0.93
CA LEU A 217 -9.43 6.80 -1.51
C LEU A 217 -8.40 6.02 -0.68
N GLY A 218 -7.32 6.68 -0.25
CA GLY A 218 -6.30 6.10 0.60
C GLY A 218 -6.85 5.73 1.97
N LEU A 219 -7.65 6.61 2.59
CA LEU A 219 -8.25 6.36 3.90
C LEU A 219 -9.20 5.16 3.88
N THR A 220 -10.10 5.09 2.90
CA THR A 220 -11.04 3.95 2.80
C THR A 220 -10.33 2.64 2.47
N PHE A 221 -9.27 2.68 1.65
CA PHE A 221 -8.40 1.52 1.42
C PHE A 221 -7.71 1.05 2.70
N GLN A 222 -7.12 1.97 3.49
CA GLN A 222 -6.46 1.64 4.76
C GLN A 222 -7.46 1.13 5.80
N ILE A 223 -8.67 1.72 5.88
CA ILE A 223 -9.76 1.23 6.73
C ILE A 223 -10.08 -0.23 6.38
N MET A 224 -10.32 -0.51 5.11
CA MET A 224 -10.65 -1.86 4.65
C MET A 224 -9.49 -2.83 4.95
N GLN A 225 -8.26 -2.48 4.60
CA GLN A 225 -7.09 -3.34 4.82
C GLN A 225 -6.90 -3.68 6.31
N THR A 226 -7.07 -2.68 7.19
CA THR A 226 -6.86 -2.81 8.62
C THR A 226 -7.97 -3.62 9.30
N SER A 227 -9.24 -3.38 8.93
CA SER A 227 -10.40 -3.99 9.61
C SER A 227 -10.80 -5.37 9.05
N LEU A 228 -10.49 -5.67 7.79
CA LEU A 228 -11.03 -6.82 7.09
C LEU A 228 -10.80 -8.17 7.79
N PRO A 229 -9.63 -8.46 8.41
CA PRO A 229 -9.46 -9.70 9.15
C PRO A 229 -10.46 -9.86 10.30
N LYS A 230 -10.69 -8.79 11.08
CA LYS A 230 -11.67 -8.85 12.20
C LYS A 230 -13.11 -8.85 11.71
N VAL A 231 -13.41 -8.14 10.61
CA VAL A 231 -14.73 -8.21 9.95
C VAL A 231 -15.06 -9.63 9.52
N PHE A 232 -14.08 -10.34 8.94
CA PHE A 232 -14.26 -11.74 8.54
C PHE A 232 -14.36 -12.68 9.74
N ASP A 233 -13.60 -12.42 10.80
CA ASP A 233 -13.66 -13.16 12.06
C ASP A 233 -15.07 -13.12 12.69
N ILE A 234 -15.74 -11.96 12.64
CA ILE A 234 -17.09 -11.80 13.24
C ILE A 234 -18.23 -12.17 12.29
N ARG A 235 -18.07 -12.03 10.97
CA ARG A 235 -19.17 -12.13 10.00
C ARG A 235 -19.11 -13.35 9.06
N LEU A 236 -18.03 -14.15 9.15
CA LEU A 236 -17.91 -15.41 8.41
C LEU A 236 -17.94 -16.57 9.40
N ASP A 237 -19.10 -17.19 9.54
CA ASP A 237 -19.28 -18.33 10.43
C ASP A 237 -18.28 -19.45 10.11
N GLU A 238 -17.65 -20.03 11.16
CA GLU A 238 -16.72 -21.17 11.09
C GLU A 238 -15.44 -20.94 10.25
N TYR A 239 -15.05 -19.67 10.00
CA TYR A 239 -13.80 -19.40 9.31
C TYR A 239 -12.63 -19.41 10.30
N SER A 240 -11.70 -20.35 10.12
CA SER A 240 -10.41 -20.33 10.82
C SER A 240 -9.55 -19.15 10.33
N THR A 241 -8.56 -18.72 11.12
CA THR A 241 -7.61 -17.66 10.75
C THR A 241 -6.94 -17.94 9.39
N PHE A 242 -6.69 -19.22 9.05
CA PHE A 242 -6.18 -19.62 7.74
C PHE A 242 -7.19 -19.32 6.61
N LYS A 243 -8.48 -19.64 6.78
CA LYS A 243 -9.52 -19.34 5.79
C LYS A 243 -9.68 -17.83 5.62
N ILE A 244 -9.65 -17.06 6.71
CA ILE A 244 -9.69 -15.58 6.72
C ILE A 244 -8.51 -15.03 5.93
N GLY A 245 -7.28 -15.41 6.26
CA GLY A 245 -6.08 -14.97 5.56
C GLY A 245 -6.08 -15.34 4.09
N SER A 246 -6.59 -16.54 3.74
CA SER A 246 -6.69 -16.99 2.34
C SER A 246 -7.70 -16.18 1.54
N ALA A 247 -8.88 -15.90 2.10
CA ALA A 247 -9.91 -15.09 1.45
C ALA A 247 -9.40 -13.65 1.19
N ILE A 248 -8.77 -13.03 2.18
CA ILE A 248 -8.17 -11.70 2.05
C ILE A 248 -7.01 -11.73 1.05
N GLY A 249 -6.19 -12.77 1.09
CA GLY A 249 -5.10 -12.99 0.13
C GLY A 249 -5.60 -13.01 -1.31
N ILE A 250 -6.67 -13.75 -1.59
CA ILE A 250 -7.29 -13.82 -2.92
C ILE A 250 -7.86 -12.46 -3.34
N ILE A 251 -8.56 -11.74 -2.44
CA ILE A 251 -9.12 -10.41 -2.71
C ILE A 251 -8.02 -9.46 -3.19
N TYR A 252 -6.93 -9.32 -2.44
CA TYR A 252 -5.86 -8.39 -2.78
C TYR A 252 -4.98 -8.85 -3.94
N PHE A 253 -4.81 -10.16 -4.13
CA PHE A 253 -4.14 -10.69 -5.31
C PHE A 253 -4.90 -10.36 -6.60
N LEU A 254 -6.22 -10.63 -6.65
CA LEU A 254 -7.06 -10.30 -7.79
C LEU A 254 -7.14 -8.78 -8.01
N SER A 255 -7.24 -8.01 -6.93
CA SER A 255 -7.19 -6.55 -6.96
C SER A 255 -5.87 -6.04 -7.58
N GLY A 256 -4.73 -6.63 -7.21
CA GLY A 256 -3.43 -6.31 -7.79
C GLY A 256 -3.38 -6.53 -9.32
N LEU A 257 -3.97 -7.62 -9.80
CA LEU A 257 -4.09 -7.87 -11.25
C LEU A 257 -4.96 -6.80 -11.95
N MET A 258 -5.98 -6.28 -11.26
CA MET A 258 -6.83 -5.22 -11.81
C MET A 258 -6.11 -3.89 -11.97
N THR A 259 -5.03 -3.63 -11.26
CA THR A 259 -4.16 -2.46 -11.53
C THR A 259 -3.54 -2.53 -12.93
N PHE A 260 -3.11 -3.71 -13.38
CA PHE A 260 -2.61 -3.90 -14.75
C PHE A 260 -3.70 -3.68 -15.80
N ILE A 261 -4.88 -4.25 -15.58
CA ILE A 261 -6.04 -4.04 -16.47
C ILE A 261 -6.45 -2.57 -16.48
N GLY A 262 -6.45 -1.90 -15.33
CA GLY A 262 -6.68 -0.47 -15.20
C GLY A 262 -5.71 0.38 -16.01
N GLY A 263 -4.44 -0.03 -16.09
CA GLY A 263 -3.43 0.58 -16.97
C GLY A 263 -3.81 0.49 -18.45
N ILE A 264 -4.23 -0.71 -18.91
CA ILE A 264 -4.70 -0.91 -20.29
C ILE A 264 -5.95 -0.09 -20.59
N LEU A 265 -6.88 0.00 -19.63
CA LEU A 265 -8.07 0.84 -19.79
C LEU A 265 -7.70 2.32 -19.85
N ALA A 266 -6.75 2.78 -19.05
CA ALA A 266 -6.28 4.17 -19.05
C ALA A 266 -5.65 4.59 -20.39
N ASP A 267 -5.04 3.65 -21.11
CA ASP A 267 -4.48 3.89 -22.45
C ASP A 267 -5.56 3.99 -23.54
N LYS A 268 -6.72 3.34 -23.34
CA LYS A 268 -7.78 3.20 -24.37
C LYS A 268 -8.97 4.13 -24.16
N PHE A 269 -9.27 4.48 -22.93
CA PHE A 269 -10.46 5.22 -22.57
C PHE A 269 -10.14 6.54 -21.86
N SER A 270 -11.14 7.36 -21.70
CA SER A 270 -11.09 8.63 -20.98
C SER A 270 -10.67 8.43 -19.53
N LEU A 271 -9.52 8.98 -19.12
CA LEU A 271 -8.99 8.89 -17.77
C LEU A 271 -9.99 9.34 -16.70
N LYS A 272 -10.67 10.50 -16.95
CA LYS A 272 -11.69 11.02 -16.05
C LYS A 272 -12.87 10.06 -15.92
N LYS A 273 -13.35 9.46 -17.03
CA LYS A 273 -14.46 8.49 -16.98
C LYS A 273 -14.08 7.25 -16.18
N ILE A 274 -12.88 6.69 -16.41
CA ILE A 274 -12.37 5.53 -15.63
C ILE A 274 -12.33 5.90 -14.14
N TYR A 275 -11.77 7.05 -13.82
CA TYR A 275 -11.62 7.50 -12.43
C TYR A 275 -12.98 7.66 -11.75
N ILE A 276 -13.93 8.37 -12.39
CA ILE A 276 -15.30 8.58 -11.87
C ILE A 276 -16.04 7.24 -11.70
N ILE A 277 -16.00 6.34 -12.70
CA ILE A 277 -16.68 5.03 -12.61
C ILE A 277 -16.12 4.21 -11.45
N GLY A 278 -14.80 4.19 -11.28
CA GLY A 278 -14.21 3.44 -10.19
C GLY A 278 -14.50 4.02 -8.79
N LEU A 279 -14.57 5.36 -8.67
CA LEU A 279 -15.02 6.00 -7.42
C LEU A 279 -16.49 5.69 -7.14
N ALA A 280 -17.37 5.86 -8.15
CA ALA A 280 -18.81 5.58 -8.04
C ALA A 280 -19.09 4.11 -7.68
N GLY A 281 -18.35 3.18 -8.30
CA GLY A 281 -18.51 1.73 -8.06
C GLY A 281 -18.17 1.31 -6.63
N GLN A 282 -17.26 2.03 -5.96
CA GLN A 282 -16.92 1.72 -4.57
C GLN A 282 -18.04 2.09 -3.58
N VAL A 283 -18.88 3.09 -3.89
CA VAL A 283 -19.97 3.53 -2.99
C VAL A 283 -20.92 2.37 -2.64
N PRO A 284 -21.57 1.68 -3.59
CA PRO A 284 -22.45 0.55 -3.26
C PRO A 284 -21.68 -0.63 -2.66
N CYS A 285 -20.39 -0.81 -3.01
CA CYS A 285 -19.58 -1.87 -2.42
C CYS A 285 -19.39 -1.66 -0.92
N TYR A 286 -19.04 -0.45 -0.47
CA TYR A 286 -18.91 -0.16 0.96
C TYR A 286 -20.24 -0.24 1.71
N LEU A 287 -21.37 0.14 1.08
CA LEU A 287 -22.71 -0.09 1.63
C LEU A 287 -23.00 -1.58 1.79
N ALA A 288 -22.64 -2.38 0.81
CA ALA A 288 -22.80 -3.84 0.88
C ALA A 288 -21.94 -4.44 2.00
N ILE A 289 -20.68 -4.01 2.13
CA ILE A 289 -19.79 -4.44 3.23
C ILE A 289 -20.37 -4.05 4.60
N ALA A 290 -21.06 -2.91 4.71
CA ALA A 290 -21.68 -2.48 5.96
C ALA A 290 -22.71 -3.49 6.49
N TYR A 291 -23.47 -4.14 5.59
CA TYR A 291 -24.64 -4.95 5.99
C TYR A 291 -24.51 -6.44 5.67
N PHE A 292 -23.58 -6.84 4.80
CA PHE A 292 -23.48 -8.25 4.39
C PHE A 292 -22.63 -9.09 5.36
N SER A 293 -22.95 -10.38 5.39
CA SER A 293 -22.19 -11.44 6.04
C SER A 293 -22.02 -12.62 5.08
N GLY A 294 -21.24 -13.62 5.44
CA GLY A 294 -21.00 -14.80 4.62
C GLY A 294 -20.39 -14.51 3.25
N PHE A 295 -20.69 -15.33 2.25
CA PHE A 295 -20.15 -15.18 0.89
C PHE A 295 -20.44 -13.82 0.23
N PRO A 296 -21.65 -13.21 0.34
CA PRO A 296 -21.91 -11.88 -0.22
C PRO A 296 -20.94 -10.81 0.27
N LEU A 297 -20.50 -10.89 1.52
CA LEU A 297 -19.49 -9.98 2.08
C LEU A 297 -18.15 -10.10 1.33
N ILE A 298 -17.69 -11.32 1.07
CA ILE A 298 -16.43 -11.57 0.34
C ILE A 298 -16.49 -10.94 -1.06
N PHE A 299 -17.61 -11.12 -1.77
CA PHE A 299 -17.80 -10.52 -3.10
C PHE A 299 -17.86 -9.00 -3.07
N ALA A 300 -18.51 -8.41 -2.06
CA ALA A 300 -18.54 -6.96 -1.88
C ALA A 300 -17.12 -6.39 -1.63
N CYS A 301 -16.33 -7.05 -0.78
CA CYS A 301 -14.93 -6.69 -0.52
C CYS A 301 -14.06 -6.83 -1.78
N LEU A 302 -14.23 -7.91 -2.53
CA LEU A 302 -13.52 -8.11 -3.79
C LEU A 302 -13.87 -7.02 -4.81
N ALA A 303 -15.14 -6.69 -4.96
CA ALA A 303 -15.58 -5.63 -5.87
C ALA A 303 -15.02 -4.26 -5.47
N ALA A 304 -15.06 -3.91 -4.16
CA ALA A 304 -14.46 -2.68 -3.67
C ALA A 304 -12.96 -2.60 -3.98
N ALA A 305 -12.22 -3.69 -3.73
CA ALA A 305 -10.79 -3.76 -4.00
C ALA A 305 -10.46 -3.68 -5.51
N ILE A 306 -11.28 -4.30 -6.37
CA ILE A 306 -11.16 -4.23 -7.82
C ILE A 306 -11.37 -2.80 -8.31
N PHE A 307 -12.44 -2.13 -7.91
CA PHE A 307 -12.68 -0.72 -8.28
C PHE A 307 -11.57 0.18 -7.79
N ASN A 308 -11.09 0.01 -6.56
CA ASN A 308 -9.99 0.78 -6.00
C ASN A 308 -8.72 0.64 -6.85
N SER A 309 -8.28 -0.58 -7.13
CA SER A 309 -7.01 -0.82 -7.83
C SER A 309 -7.06 -0.47 -9.32
N SER A 310 -8.21 -0.63 -9.97
CA SER A 310 -8.36 -0.36 -11.41
C SER A 310 -8.20 1.11 -11.76
N ILE A 311 -8.47 2.04 -10.84
CA ILE A 311 -8.39 3.48 -11.10
C ILE A 311 -7.02 4.09 -10.81
N LEU A 312 -6.14 3.41 -10.10
CA LEU A 312 -4.84 3.95 -9.69
C LEU A 312 -3.95 4.42 -10.88
N PRO A 313 -3.87 3.69 -12.02
CA PRO A 313 -3.15 4.19 -13.18
C PRO A 313 -3.75 5.47 -13.76
N ALA A 314 -5.08 5.53 -13.89
CA ALA A 314 -5.78 6.72 -14.39
C ALA A 314 -5.57 7.92 -13.45
N GLU A 315 -5.63 7.71 -12.13
CA GLU A 315 -5.34 8.72 -11.12
C GLU A 315 -3.92 9.30 -11.26
N ASN A 316 -2.92 8.42 -11.40
CA ASN A 316 -1.53 8.84 -11.57
C ASN A 316 -1.33 9.68 -12.84
N ILE A 317 -1.93 9.27 -13.96
CA ILE A 317 -1.82 10.00 -15.22
C ILE A 317 -2.58 11.35 -15.14
N LEU A 318 -3.77 11.38 -14.50
CA LEU A 318 -4.50 12.64 -14.27
C LEU A 318 -3.67 13.61 -13.43
N LEU A 319 -3.06 13.12 -12.34
CA LEU A 319 -2.21 13.93 -11.48
C LEU A 319 -1.04 14.53 -12.28
N SER A 320 -0.37 13.74 -13.12
CA SER A 320 0.73 14.24 -13.95
C SER A 320 0.26 15.26 -14.98
N LYS A 321 -0.91 15.08 -15.59
CA LYS A 321 -1.47 16.03 -16.57
C LYS A 321 -1.88 17.37 -15.97
N PHE A 322 -2.29 17.36 -14.71
CA PHE A 322 -2.71 18.57 -13.99
C PHE A 322 -1.58 19.28 -13.25
N THR A 323 -0.37 18.72 -13.27
CA THR A 323 0.78 19.27 -12.57
C THR A 323 1.86 19.69 -13.57
N PRO A 324 2.46 20.88 -13.44
CA PRO A 324 3.62 21.27 -14.22
C PRO A 324 4.77 20.28 -14.01
N GLU A 325 5.49 19.90 -15.08
CA GLU A 325 6.56 18.89 -15.02
C GLU A 325 7.62 19.18 -13.94
N LYS A 326 7.97 20.45 -13.74
CA LYS A 326 8.91 20.91 -12.70
C LYS A 326 8.46 20.59 -11.28
N HIS A 327 7.17 20.31 -11.04
CA HIS A 327 6.59 20.01 -9.72
C HIS A 327 6.11 18.55 -9.59
N HIS A 328 6.31 17.70 -10.60
CA HIS A 328 5.89 16.30 -10.55
C HIS A 328 6.46 15.58 -9.31
N GLY A 329 7.76 15.73 -9.03
CA GLY A 329 8.39 15.11 -7.84
C GLY A 329 7.73 15.55 -6.53
N LEU A 330 7.48 16.85 -6.39
CA LEU A 330 6.83 17.40 -5.18
C LEU A 330 5.40 16.88 -5.02
N ILE A 331 4.59 16.90 -6.10
CA ILE A 331 3.18 16.48 -6.04
C ILE A 331 3.05 14.98 -5.80
N TYR A 332 3.90 14.15 -6.43
CA TYR A 332 3.93 12.71 -6.11
C TYR A 332 4.41 12.46 -4.68
N GLY A 333 5.36 13.24 -4.19
CA GLY A 333 5.76 13.22 -2.78
C GLY A 333 4.59 13.55 -1.85
N CYS A 334 3.86 14.63 -2.12
CA CYS A 334 2.64 15.00 -1.37
C CYS A 334 1.58 13.89 -1.45
N LYS A 335 1.34 13.30 -2.63
CA LYS A 335 0.43 12.16 -2.79
C LYS A 335 0.78 11.03 -1.83
N PHE A 336 2.03 10.57 -1.83
CA PHE A 336 2.45 9.46 -0.97
C PHE A 336 2.31 9.79 0.51
N ILE A 337 2.68 11.01 0.93
CA ILE A 337 2.49 11.45 2.31
C ILE A 337 1.02 11.40 2.69
N ILE A 338 0.13 11.98 1.88
CA ILE A 338 -1.31 12.05 2.15
C ILE A 338 -1.92 10.64 2.22
N VAL A 339 -1.58 9.77 1.28
CA VAL A 339 -2.10 8.40 1.23
C VAL A 339 -1.58 7.55 2.40
N PHE A 340 -0.30 7.64 2.76
CA PHE A 340 0.24 6.84 3.87
C PHE A 340 -0.07 7.43 5.25
N CYS A 341 -0.11 8.76 5.39
CA CYS A 341 -0.54 9.38 6.65
C CYS A 341 -2.04 9.21 6.94
N SER A 342 -2.85 8.70 5.99
CA SER A 342 -4.21 8.23 6.29
C SER A 342 -4.24 6.94 7.12
N GLY A 343 -3.14 6.16 7.14
CA GLY A 343 -3.05 4.90 7.89
C GLY A 343 -3.32 5.03 9.39
N PRO A 344 -2.65 5.95 10.13
CA PRO A 344 -2.95 6.16 11.55
C PRO A 344 -4.40 6.56 11.82
N LEU A 345 -5.00 7.36 10.92
CA LEU A 345 -6.42 7.74 11.03
C LEU A 345 -7.33 6.54 10.81
N ALA A 346 -6.99 5.67 9.86
CA ALA A 346 -7.72 4.42 9.65
C ALA A 346 -7.64 3.52 10.88
N VAL A 347 -6.44 3.30 11.44
CA VAL A 347 -6.25 2.52 12.68
C VAL A 347 -7.08 3.08 13.82
N PHE A 348 -7.05 4.40 14.01
CA PHE A 348 -7.82 5.07 15.05
C PHE A 348 -9.33 4.91 14.83
N ALA A 349 -9.84 5.12 13.62
CA ALA A 349 -11.26 4.98 13.30
C ALA A 349 -11.74 3.53 13.50
N VAL A 350 -10.95 2.54 13.05
CA VAL A 350 -11.22 1.11 13.25
C VAL A 350 -11.32 0.78 14.74
N ALA A 351 -10.30 1.21 15.53
CA ALA A 351 -10.27 0.95 16.96
C ALA A 351 -11.44 1.58 17.71
N GLN A 352 -11.73 2.88 17.45
CA GLN A 352 -12.80 3.60 18.15
C GLN A 352 -14.18 3.03 17.82
N ILE A 353 -14.48 2.75 16.56
CA ILE A 353 -15.78 2.20 16.17
C ILE A 353 -15.95 0.80 16.75
N TYR A 354 -14.91 -0.05 16.68
CA TYR A 354 -14.98 -1.38 17.28
C TYR A 354 -15.15 -1.33 18.80
N GLN A 355 -14.43 -0.46 19.51
CA GLN A 355 -14.57 -0.28 20.95
C GLN A 355 -16.00 0.13 21.37
N MET A 356 -16.66 0.95 20.55
CA MET A 356 -18.00 1.46 20.85
C MET A 356 -19.13 0.48 20.49
N THR A 357 -18.95 -0.32 19.44
CA THR A 357 -20.05 -1.08 18.82
C THR A 357 -19.81 -2.59 18.74
N LEU A 358 -18.58 -3.03 18.96
CA LEU A 358 -18.08 -4.40 18.71
C LEU A 358 -18.38 -4.89 17.27
N GLU A 359 -18.59 -3.93 16.35
CA GLU A 359 -18.98 -4.16 14.97
C GLU A 359 -18.43 -3.04 14.05
N PHE A 360 -18.52 -3.24 12.72
CA PHE A 360 -17.94 -2.33 11.72
C PHE A 360 -18.96 -1.69 10.78
N THR A 361 -20.26 -1.87 11.00
CA THR A 361 -21.32 -1.32 10.17
C THR A 361 -21.14 0.19 9.96
N ASN A 362 -21.01 0.95 11.06
CA ASN A 362 -20.83 2.41 10.99
C ASN A 362 -19.55 2.81 10.27
N LEU A 363 -18.46 2.04 10.41
CA LEU A 363 -17.20 2.29 9.74
C LEU A 363 -17.35 2.25 8.21
N PHE A 364 -18.06 1.25 7.70
CA PHE A 364 -18.27 1.09 6.25
C PHE A 364 -19.34 2.02 5.70
N LEU A 365 -20.33 2.44 6.50
CA LEU A 365 -21.26 3.52 6.15
C LEU A 365 -20.50 4.85 5.98
N ILE A 366 -19.61 5.19 6.91
CA ILE A 366 -18.75 6.38 6.80
C ILE A 366 -17.84 6.25 5.57
N SER A 367 -17.25 5.07 5.32
CA SER A 367 -16.42 4.83 4.14
C SER A 367 -17.21 5.03 2.84
N SER A 368 -18.45 4.55 2.77
CA SER A 368 -19.34 4.77 1.62
C SER A 368 -19.65 6.25 1.42
N LEU A 369 -19.91 7.00 2.51
CA LEU A 369 -20.13 8.44 2.45
C LEU A 369 -18.88 9.18 1.96
N ILE A 370 -17.70 8.83 2.45
CA ILE A 370 -16.42 9.40 1.97
C ILE A 370 -16.30 9.15 0.47
N MET A 371 -16.53 7.92 0.00
CA MET A 371 -16.44 7.59 -1.42
C MET A 371 -17.46 8.36 -2.26
N PHE A 372 -18.68 8.55 -1.76
CA PHE A 372 -19.70 9.38 -2.42
C PHE A 372 -19.25 10.85 -2.55
N LEU A 373 -18.70 11.42 -1.48
CA LEU A 373 -18.23 12.81 -1.49
C LEU A 373 -17.07 13.01 -2.47
N ILE A 374 -16.08 12.12 -2.47
CA ILE A 374 -14.95 12.24 -3.40
C ILE A 374 -15.35 11.93 -4.85
N PHE A 375 -16.30 11.03 -5.08
CA PHE A 375 -16.91 10.82 -6.38
C PHE A 375 -17.56 12.10 -6.87
N PHE A 376 -18.37 12.76 -6.02
CA PHE A 376 -19.03 14.01 -6.37
C PHE A 376 -18.01 15.13 -6.69
N LEU A 377 -16.95 15.26 -5.88
CA LEU A 377 -15.86 16.21 -6.17
C LEU A 377 -15.14 15.91 -7.48
N ALA A 378 -14.91 14.63 -7.80
CA ALA A 378 -14.21 14.24 -9.03
C ALA A 378 -15.00 14.56 -10.31
N ILE A 379 -16.33 14.73 -10.24
CA ILE A 379 -17.16 15.17 -11.38
C ILE A 379 -16.72 16.56 -11.87
N PHE A 380 -16.28 17.44 -10.98
CA PHE A 380 -15.83 18.80 -11.28
C PHE A 380 -14.41 18.89 -11.83
N LEU A 381 -13.66 17.77 -11.90
CA LEU A 381 -12.35 17.78 -12.55
C LEU A 381 -12.52 18.21 -14.02
N PRO A 382 -11.75 19.19 -14.51
CA PRO A 382 -11.82 19.60 -15.90
C PRO A 382 -11.36 18.46 -16.79
N TYR A 383 -12.04 18.31 -17.93
CA TYR A 383 -11.69 17.30 -18.90
C TYR A 383 -11.73 17.89 -20.32
N LYS A 384 -10.57 17.92 -20.97
CA LYS A 384 -10.48 18.01 -22.42
C LYS A 384 -9.98 16.65 -22.94
N ASP A 385 -10.83 15.94 -23.66
CA ASP A 385 -10.42 14.82 -24.50
C ASP A 385 -9.56 15.38 -25.65
N ASN A 386 -8.28 15.62 -25.40
CA ASN A 386 -7.34 15.72 -26.50
C ASN A 386 -7.13 14.30 -26.97
N ASN A 387 -7.84 13.92 -28.03
CA ASN A 387 -7.63 12.70 -28.78
C ASN A 387 -6.12 12.47 -28.91
N LEU A 388 -5.60 11.45 -28.22
CA LEU A 388 -4.33 10.86 -28.56
C LEU A 388 -4.49 10.29 -29.98
N LYS A 389 -4.24 11.11 -31.00
CA LYS A 389 -3.91 10.59 -32.31
C LYS A 389 -2.57 9.87 -32.12
N ILE A 390 -2.66 8.55 -31.89
CA ILE A 390 -1.54 7.66 -32.11
C ILE A 390 -1.32 7.75 -33.63
N SER A 391 -0.34 8.55 -34.06
CA SER A 391 0.24 8.42 -35.41
C SER A 391 0.92 7.06 -35.44
N ASN A 392 0.41 6.20 -36.30
CA ASN A 392 0.98 4.92 -36.68
C ASN A 392 2.47 5.01 -37.06
#